data_930e34c20ba2c5c592a18e2b32a78bc2
#
_entry.id   930e34c20ba2c5c592a18e2b32a78bc2
#
_cell.length_a   1.000
_cell.length_b   1.000
_cell.length_c   1.000
_cell.angle_alpha   90.00
_cell.angle_beta   90.00
_cell.angle_gamma   90.00
#
_symmetry.space_group_name_H-M   'P 1'
#
loop_
_entity.id
_entity.type
_entity.pdbx_description
1 polymer ?
#
loop_
_entity_poly.entity_id
_entity_poly.type
_entity_poly.pdbx_seq_one_letter_code
_entity_poly.pdbx_strand_id
1 'polypeptide(L)'
;MQTLLNHLASRLGQKPFVSDRQGHYHLHIDNYNLFLRQQGTELVLSSPLSWRHNPKDPSCTELLKTLLQQVTRWGRHAPHALTLDESENLILEARLDLDSLDAQILEQTLTMHVDLLEQVMALLSETQSSPQWKQVIWQP
;
A
#
# COMPACT_ATOMS: atom_id res chain seq x y z
N MET A 1 -8.87 9.58 16.72
CA MET A 1 -7.71 9.21 15.87
C MET A 1 -6.42 9.91 16.26
N GLN A 2 -6.43 11.18 16.63
CA GLN A 2 -5.20 11.89 17.00
C GLN A 2 -4.49 11.25 18.21
N THR A 3 -5.25 10.85 19.23
CA THR A 3 -4.70 10.18 20.42
C THR A 3 -4.02 8.86 20.04
N LEU A 4 -4.64 8.10 19.15
CA LEU A 4 -4.09 6.83 18.64
C LEU A 4 -2.77 7.06 17.91
N LEU A 5 -2.73 8.06 17.06
CA LEU A 5 -1.53 8.39 16.29
C LEU A 5 -0.41 8.93 17.19
N ASN A 6 -0.75 9.67 18.23
CA ASN A 6 0.23 10.14 19.21
C ASN A 6 0.84 8.94 19.96
N HIS A 7 0.03 7.96 20.33
CA HIS A 7 0.51 6.72 20.95
C HIS A 7 1.47 5.97 20.00
N LEU A 8 1.08 5.85 18.73
CA LEU A 8 1.90 5.19 17.74
C LEU A 8 3.24 5.91 17.57
N ALA A 9 3.23 7.23 17.44
CA ALA A 9 4.46 8.02 17.30
C ALA A 9 5.39 7.81 18.50
N SER A 10 4.82 7.76 19.69
CA SER A 10 5.57 7.51 20.93
C SER A 10 6.23 6.11 20.89
N ARG A 11 5.48 5.10 20.48
CA ARG A 11 6.00 3.72 20.37
C ARG A 11 7.12 3.61 19.34
N LEU A 12 7.06 4.38 18.27
CA LEU A 12 8.07 4.39 17.21
C LEU A 12 9.23 5.34 17.49
N GLY A 13 9.18 6.09 18.58
CA GLY A 13 10.21 7.07 18.91
C GLY A 13 10.25 8.26 17.96
N GLN A 14 9.12 8.60 17.37
CA GLN A 14 8.99 9.67 16.39
C GLN A 14 8.20 10.85 16.95
N LYS A 15 8.30 12.00 16.28
CA LYS A 15 7.49 13.16 16.61
C LYS A 15 6.02 12.88 16.30
N PRO A 16 5.07 13.54 16.99
CA PRO A 16 3.66 13.37 16.69
C PRO A 16 3.35 13.65 15.22
N PHE A 17 2.47 12.84 14.65
CA PHE A 17 2.01 13.02 13.28
C PHE A 17 1.04 14.20 13.19
N VAL A 18 1.15 14.96 12.11
CA VAL A 18 0.31 16.13 11.86
C VAL A 18 -0.52 15.89 10.60
N SER A 19 -1.82 16.15 10.69
CA SER A 19 -2.69 16.04 9.52
C SER A 19 -2.48 17.22 8.57
N ASP A 20 -2.74 16.98 7.27
CA ASP A 20 -2.81 18.03 6.30
C ASP A 20 -4.17 18.77 6.39
N ARG A 21 -4.43 19.68 5.45
CA ARG A 21 -5.67 20.47 5.44
C ARG A 21 -6.92 19.63 5.23
N GLN A 22 -6.77 18.44 4.65
CA GLN A 22 -7.86 17.54 4.36
C GLN A 22 -8.06 16.48 5.46
N GLY A 23 -7.27 16.55 6.54
CA GLY A 23 -7.34 15.58 7.62
C GLY A 23 -6.61 14.28 7.33
N HIS A 24 -5.74 14.26 6.34
CA HIS A 24 -4.92 13.11 5.99
C HIS A 24 -3.58 13.17 6.69
N TYR A 25 -3.10 12.03 7.14
CA TYR A 25 -1.78 11.89 7.75
C TYR A 25 -0.86 11.19 6.76
N HIS A 26 0.36 11.69 6.65
CA HIS A 26 1.37 11.13 5.78
C HIS A 26 2.50 10.56 6.61
N LEU A 27 2.78 9.27 6.43
CA LEU A 27 3.87 8.58 7.09
C LEU A 27 4.88 8.12 6.05
N HIS A 28 6.15 8.10 6.44
CA HIS A 28 7.21 7.59 5.59
C HIS A 28 7.96 6.51 6.35
N ILE A 29 7.83 5.26 5.91
CA ILE A 29 8.43 4.09 6.56
C ILE A 29 9.20 3.30 5.52
N ASP A 30 10.48 3.06 5.77
CA ASP A 30 11.35 2.25 4.90
C ASP A 30 11.28 2.65 3.42
N ASN A 31 11.28 3.97 3.16
CA ASN A 31 11.19 4.57 1.83
C ASN A 31 9.82 4.42 1.15
N TYR A 32 8.81 3.98 1.88
CA TYR A 32 7.44 3.92 1.36
C TYR A 32 6.60 5.04 1.94
N ASN A 33 5.71 5.57 1.11
CA ASN A 33 4.74 6.59 1.52
C ASN A 33 3.44 5.92 1.91
N LEU A 34 2.98 6.20 3.12
CA LEU A 34 1.74 5.68 3.66
C LEU A 34 0.84 6.86 4.01
N PHE A 35 -0.43 6.74 3.64
CA PHE A 35 -1.42 7.76 3.92
C PHE A 35 -2.51 7.19 4.80
N LEU A 36 -2.86 7.94 5.85
CA LEU A 36 -3.92 7.57 6.78
C LEU A 36 -5.01 8.62 6.71
N ARG A 37 -6.26 8.16 6.61
CA ARG A 37 -7.42 9.05 6.68
C ARG A 37 -8.54 8.35 7.44
N GLN A 38 -9.39 9.14 8.06
CA GLN A 38 -10.60 8.63 8.68
C GLN A 38 -11.75 8.74 7.70
N GLN A 39 -12.48 7.65 7.54
CA GLN A 39 -13.68 7.62 6.68
C GLN A 39 -14.81 6.97 7.48
N GLY A 40 -15.71 7.80 8.02
CA GLY A 40 -16.75 7.32 8.92
C GLY A 40 -16.15 6.70 10.17
N THR A 41 -16.46 5.45 10.43
CA THR A 41 -15.95 4.69 11.58
C THR A 41 -14.70 3.89 11.25
N GLU A 42 -14.15 4.06 10.05
CA GLU A 42 -12.97 3.33 9.59
C GLU A 42 -11.74 4.21 9.49
N LEU A 43 -10.60 3.63 9.76
CA LEU A 43 -9.30 4.20 9.42
C LEU A 43 -8.84 3.53 8.12
N VAL A 44 -8.54 4.34 7.11
CA VAL A 44 -8.08 3.86 5.81
C VAL A 44 -6.60 4.16 5.68
N LEU A 45 -5.82 3.09 5.52
CA LEU A 45 -4.40 3.14 5.26
C LEU A 45 -4.18 2.83 3.79
N SER A 46 -3.46 3.70 3.07
CA SER A 46 -3.25 3.50 1.64
C SER A 46 -1.85 3.90 1.21
N SER A 47 -1.35 3.23 0.16
CA SER A 47 -0.07 3.56 -0.46
C SER A 47 -0.18 3.39 -1.96
N PRO A 48 0.15 4.45 -2.74
CA PRO A 48 0.23 4.32 -4.19
C PRO A 48 1.45 3.48 -4.58
N LEU A 49 1.29 2.63 -5.60
CA LEU A 49 2.33 1.70 -6.01
C LEU A 49 3.11 2.18 -7.24
N SER A 50 2.88 3.39 -7.71
CA SER A 50 3.53 3.96 -8.90
C SER A 50 3.38 3.08 -10.14
N TRP A 51 2.27 2.37 -10.25
CA TRP A 51 1.96 1.51 -11.39
C TRP A 51 0.53 1.80 -11.83
N ARG A 52 0.35 1.92 -13.14
CA ARG A 52 -0.95 2.21 -13.73
C ARG A 52 -1.37 1.08 -14.65
N HIS A 53 -2.61 0.63 -14.48
CA HIS A 53 -3.19 -0.39 -15.33
C HIS A 53 -3.56 0.22 -16.70
N ASN A 54 -3.13 -0.46 -17.77
CA ASN A 54 -3.54 -0.13 -19.14
C ASN A 54 -4.45 -1.24 -19.63
N PRO A 55 -5.77 -1.01 -19.74
CA PRO A 55 -6.72 -2.05 -20.15
C PRO A 55 -6.50 -2.50 -21.61
N LYS A 56 -5.79 -1.71 -22.40
CA LYS A 56 -5.48 -2.08 -23.80
C LYS A 56 -4.26 -2.99 -23.92
N ASP A 57 -3.51 -3.17 -22.85
CA ASP A 57 -2.31 -4.00 -22.82
C ASP A 57 -2.63 -5.32 -22.11
N PRO A 58 -2.64 -6.46 -22.83
CA PRO A 58 -2.92 -7.75 -22.18
C PRO A 58 -1.91 -8.13 -21.10
N SER A 59 -0.65 -7.70 -21.24
CA SER A 59 0.39 -7.96 -20.25
C SER A 59 0.08 -7.28 -18.93
N CYS A 60 -0.42 -6.05 -18.96
CA CYS A 60 -0.86 -5.33 -17.76
C CYS A 60 -2.03 -6.04 -17.07
N THR A 61 -2.99 -6.52 -17.85
CA THR A 61 -4.15 -7.23 -17.31
C THR A 61 -3.74 -8.55 -16.65
N GLU A 62 -2.83 -9.30 -17.26
CA GLU A 62 -2.31 -10.53 -16.67
C GLU A 62 -1.52 -10.27 -15.40
N LEU A 63 -0.70 -9.22 -15.38
CA LEU A 63 0.03 -8.82 -14.19
C LEU A 63 -0.92 -8.44 -13.06
N LEU A 64 -1.94 -7.64 -13.35
CA LEU A 64 -2.94 -7.25 -12.37
C LEU A 64 -3.65 -8.47 -11.78
N LYS A 65 -4.01 -9.43 -12.62
CA LYS A 65 -4.61 -10.69 -12.20
C LYS A 65 -3.70 -11.44 -11.22
N THR A 66 -2.42 -11.56 -11.55
CA THR A 66 -1.43 -12.22 -10.71
C THR A 66 -1.31 -11.52 -9.35
N LEU A 67 -1.24 -10.19 -9.36
CA LEU A 67 -1.16 -9.40 -8.14
C LEU A 67 -2.40 -9.59 -7.25
N LEU A 68 -3.59 -9.57 -7.86
CA LEU A 68 -4.84 -9.76 -7.12
C LEU A 68 -4.92 -11.15 -6.51
N GLN A 69 -4.45 -12.18 -7.21
CA GLN A 69 -4.40 -13.54 -6.70
C GLN A 69 -3.45 -13.64 -5.50
N GLN A 70 -2.29 -13.02 -5.58
CA GLN A 70 -1.31 -13.03 -4.49
C GLN A 70 -1.85 -12.32 -3.26
N VAL A 71 -2.42 -11.13 -3.43
CA VAL A 71 -2.98 -10.37 -2.31
C VAL A 71 -4.15 -11.09 -1.67
N THR A 72 -4.95 -11.81 -2.46
CA THR A 72 -6.04 -12.63 -1.92
C THR A 72 -5.50 -13.74 -1.01
N ARG A 73 -4.38 -14.36 -1.36
CA ARG A 73 -3.73 -15.35 -0.50
C ARG A 73 -3.25 -14.75 0.81
N TRP A 74 -2.64 -13.57 0.74
CA TRP A 74 -2.16 -12.87 1.94
C TRP A 74 -3.31 -12.34 2.78
N GLY A 75 -4.39 -11.93 2.10
CA GLY A 75 -5.50 -11.20 2.71
C GLY A 75 -6.42 -12.02 3.60
N ARG A 76 -6.23 -13.34 3.69
CA ARG A 76 -7.03 -14.15 4.61
C ARG A 76 -6.82 -13.76 6.06
N HIS A 77 -5.67 -13.15 6.37
CA HIS A 77 -5.28 -12.76 7.72
C HIS A 77 -4.95 -11.28 7.84
N ALA A 78 -5.20 -10.50 6.79
CA ALA A 78 -4.86 -9.09 6.74
C ALA A 78 -6.01 -8.28 6.14
N PRO A 79 -6.27 -7.07 6.67
CA PRO A 79 -7.33 -6.20 6.14
C PRO A 79 -6.93 -5.47 4.86
N HIS A 80 -6.04 -6.05 4.07
CA HIS A 80 -5.44 -5.42 2.90
C HIS A 80 -6.10 -5.86 1.59
N ALA A 81 -6.18 -4.93 0.65
CA ALA A 81 -6.67 -5.17 -0.70
C ALA A 81 -5.92 -4.28 -1.69
N LEU A 82 -5.82 -4.74 -2.92
CA LEU A 82 -5.37 -3.90 -4.02
C LEU A 82 -6.59 -3.26 -4.69
N THR A 83 -6.51 -1.96 -4.93
CA THR A 83 -7.57 -1.22 -5.61
C THR A 83 -6.99 -0.38 -6.74
N LEU A 84 -7.85 0.05 -7.64
CA LEU A 84 -7.48 1.01 -8.69
C LEU A 84 -8.27 2.30 -8.44
N ASP A 85 -7.58 3.45 -8.57
CA ASP A 85 -8.25 4.73 -8.50
C ASP A 85 -8.94 5.07 -9.83
N GLU A 86 -9.53 6.26 -9.92
CA GLU A 86 -10.24 6.70 -11.12
C GLU A 86 -9.36 6.76 -12.35
N SER A 87 -8.05 6.96 -12.17
CA SER A 87 -7.07 7.00 -13.25
C SER A 87 -6.36 5.65 -13.45
N GLU A 88 -6.89 4.58 -12.84
CA GLU A 88 -6.35 3.22 -12.91
C GLU A 88 -4.96 3.06 -12.30
N ASN A 89 -4.58 3.94 -11.38
CA ASN A 89 -3.37 3.76 -10.58
C ASN A 89 -3.62 2.73 -9.50
N LEU A 90 -2.64 1.83 -9.32
CA LEU A 90 -2.76 0.76 -8.35
C LEU A 90 -2.43 1.27 -6.95
N ILE A 91 -3.26 0.87 -5.99
CA ILE A 91 -3.14 1.31 -4.60
C ILE A 91 -3.29 0.09 -3.70
N LEU A 92 -2.37 -0.05 -2.73
CA LEU A 92 -2.53 -1.00 -1.63
C LEU A 92 -3.26 -0.30 -0.49
N GLU A 93 -4.36 -0.88 -0.05
CA GLU A 93 -5.24 -0.26 0.94
C GLU A 93 -5.60 -1.25 2.05
N ALA A 94 -5.68 -0.73 3.28
CA ALA A 94 -6.20 -1.47 4.41
C ALA A 94 -7.26 -0.64 5.12
N ARG A 95 -8.33 -1.29 5.57
CA ARG A 95 -9.41 -0.64 6.31
C ARG A 95 -9.51 -1.27 7.68
N LEU A 96 -9.49 -0.43 8.71
CA LEU A 96 -9.53 -0.85 10.10
C LEU A 96 -10.71 -0.18 10.80
N ASP A 97 -11.39 -0.94 11.66
CA ASP A 97 -12.46 -0.41 12.49
C ASP A 97 -11.86 0.40 13.64
N LEU A 98 -12.13 1.71 13.68
CA LEU A 98 -11.62 2.60 14.72
C LEU A 98 -12.08 2.22 16.10
N ASP A 99 -13.27 1.62 16.23
CA ASP A 99 -13.83 1.27 17.54
C ASP A 99 -13.05 0.17 18.24
N SER A 100 -12.41 -0.71 17.47
CA SER A 100 -11.61 -1.82 18.01
C SER A 100 -10.11 -1.63 17.84
N LEU A 101 -9.67 -0.50 17.32
CA LEU A 101 -8.28 -0.25 16.99
C LEU A 101 -7.51 0.33 18.17
N ASP A 102 -6.34 -0.23 18.45
CA ASP A 102 -5.39 0.34 19.40
C ASP A 102 -4.03 0.55 18.74
N ALA A 103 -3.08 1.14 19.46
CA ALA A 103 -1.76 1.46 18.93
C ALA A 103 -0.98 0.21 18.52
N GLN A 104 -1.15 -0.89 19.24
CA GLN A 104 -0.47 -2.15 18.93
C GLN A 104 -1.00 -2.75 17.63
N ILE A 105 -2.31 -2.78 17.45
CA ILE A 105 -2.95 -3.29 16.23
C ILE A 105 -2.53 -2.42 15.04
N LEU A 106 -2.52 -1.11 15.22
CA LEU A 106 -2.10 -0.19 14.16
C LEU A 106 -0.64 -0.41 13.77
N GLU A 107 0.24 -0.57 14.74
CA GLU A 107 1.66 -0.85 14.49
C GLU A 107 1.84 -2.16 13.72
N GLN A 108 1.14 -3.22 14.12
CA GLN A 108 1.17 -4.50 13.44
C GLN A 108 0.65 -4.38 12.00
N THR A 109 -0.41 -3.62 11.80
CA THR A 109 -0.98 -3.39 10.47
C THR A 109 0.00 -2.61 9.58
N LEU A 110 0.67 -1.61 10.13
CA LEU A 110 1.68 -0.86 9.40
C LEU A 110 2.86 -1.74 8.98
N THR A 111 3.33 -2.59 9.88
CA THR A 111 4.41 -3.53 9.57
C THR A 111 3.99 -4.48 8.45
N MET A 112 2.80 -5.03 8.53
CA MET A 112 2.25 -5.91 7.49
C MET A 112 2.09 -5.15 6.17
N HIS A 113 1.65 -3.91 6.22
CA HIS A 113 1.48 -3.07 5.04
C HIS A 113 2.81 -2.88 4.30
N VAL A 114 3.88 -2.57 5.04
CA VAL A 114 5.21 -2.40 4.45
C VAL A 114 5.71 -3.72 3.85
N ASP A 115 5.51 -4.84 4.54
CA ASP A 115 5.89 -6.16 4.01
C ASP A 115 5.16 -6.46 2.70
N LEU A 116 3.86 -6.17 2.63
CA LEU A 116 3.07 -6.36 1.41
C LEU A 116 3.53 -5.42 0.29
N LEU A 117 3.86 -4.17 0.63
CA LEU A 117 4.42 -3.22 -0.34
C LEU A 117 5.71 -3.77 -0.96
N GLU A 118 6.61 -4.29 -0.14
CA GLU A 118 7.86 -4.87 -0.62
C GLU A 118 7.60 -6.03 -1.57
N GLN A 119 6.67 -6.91 -1.24
CA GLN A 119 6.34 -8.06 -2.07
C GLN A 119 5.69 -7.64 -3.39
N VAL A 120 4.76 -6.70 -3.36
CA VAL A 120 4.09 -6.21 -4.57
C VAL A 120 5.07 -5.47 -5.46
N MET A 121 5.90 -4.61 -4.88
CA MET A 121 6.90 -3.86 -5.65
C MET A 121 7.92 -4.79 -6.28
N ALA A 122 8.31 -5.87 -5.60
CA ALA A 122 9.20 -6.87 -6.19
C ALA A 122 8.57 -7.55 -7.41
N LEU A 123 7.29 -7.90 -7.34
CA LEU A 123 6.58 -8.48 -8.48
C LEU A 123 6.48 -7.50 -9.65
N LEU A 124 6.19 -6.24 -9.37
CA LEU A 124 6.12 -5.20 -10.40
C LEU A 124 7.48 -4.97 -11.07
N SER A 125 8.54 -4.93 -10.28
CA SER A 125 9.90 -4.75 -10.80
C SER A 125 10.34 -5.92 -11.67
N GLU A 126 10.08 -7.13 -11.23
CA GLU A 126 10.41 -8.35 -11.99
C GLU A 126 9.77 -8.33 -13.36
N THR A 127 8.49 -8.02 -13.44
CA THR A 127 7.74 -8.01 -14.69
C THR A 127 8.19 -6.88 -15.61
N GLN A 128 8.50 -5.72 -15.05
CA GLN A 128 8.94 -4.56 -15.84
C GLN A 128 10.36 -4.72 -16.37
N SER A 129 11.24 -5.32 -15.57
CA SER A 129 12.64 -5.48 -15.96
C SER A 129 12.84 -6.55 -17.02
N SER A 130 12.02 -7.60 -17.01
CA SER A 130 12.16 -8.73 -17.92
C SER A 130 12.09 -8.33 -19.42
N PRO A 131 11.08 -7.56 -19.87
CA PRO A 131 11.05 -7.12 -21.28
C PRO A 131 12.20 -6.20 -21.65
N GLN A 132 12.59 -5.30 -20.77
CA GLN A 132 13.71 -4.38 -21.02
C GLN A 132 15.02 -5.13 -21.13
N TRP A 133 15.22 -6.11 -20.29
CA TRP A 133 16.41 -6.94 -20.32
C TRP A 133 16.53 -7.68 -21.67
N LYS A 134 15.44 -8.24 -22.15
CA LYS A 134 15.41 -8.92 -23.44
C LYS A 134 15.76 -7.98 -24.59
N GLN A 135 15.26 -6.75 -24.55
CA GLN A 135 15.55 -5.76 -25.58
C GLN A 135 17.03 -5.37 -25.60
N VAL A 136 17.63 -5.23 -24.44
CA VAL A 136 19.05 -4.88 -24.34
C VAL A 136 19.92 -5.97 -24.94
N ILE A 137 19.57 -7.24 -24.72
CA ILE A 137 20.32 -8.37 -25.25
C ILE A 137 20.23 -8.43 -26.76
N TRP A 138 19.12 -8.03 -27.36
CA TRP A 138 18.86 -8.14 -28.78
C TRP A 138 19.45 -7.00 -29.61
N GLN A 139 20.01 -6.01 -28.98
CA GLN A 139 20.67 -4.93 -29.73
C GLN A 139 22.12 -5.30 -29.97
N PRO A 140 22.45 -5.51 -31.23
CA PRO A 140 23.83 -5.84 -31.60
C PRO A 140 24.82 -4.69 -31.40
#